data_31d4802e2ee73d33f25bf958ba92aa1b
#
_entry.id   31d4802e2ee73d33f25bf958ba92aa1b
#
_cell.length_a   1.000
_cell.length_b   1.000
_cell.length_c   1.000
_cell.angle_alpha   90.00
_cell.angle_beta   90.00
_cell.angle_gamma   90.00
#
_symmetry.space_group_name_H-M   'P 1'
#
loop_
_entity.id
_entity.type
_entity.pdbx_description
1 polymer ?
#
loop_
_entity_poly.entity_id
_entity_poly.type
_entity_poly.pdbx_seq_one_letter_code
_entity_poly.pdbx_strand_id
1 'polypeptide(L)'
;MTTCLQRPLAGNVLMINKGDEDTMLGLKQVHHIAIIATDYAASKSFYCDILGFTLMSEAYRAERDSWKGDLALNGQYVIELFSFPFPPARPGHPEACGLRHLAFSVDDLDNAVAHLEANHVNCEAIRIDPFTNKRFTFFKDPDGLPLELYEQ
;
A
#
# COMPACT_ATOMS: atom_id res chain seq x y z
N MET A 1 -14.48 -37.35 5.26
CA MET A 1 -13.75 -37.12 6.52
C MET A 1 -13.40 -35.64 6.57
N THR A 2 -14.18 -34.86 7.33
CA THR A 2 -14.09 -33.40 7.40
C THR A 2 -13.05 -33.05 8.45
N THR A 3 -11.89 -32.57 8.03
CA THR A 3 -10.84 -32.10 8.95
C THR A 3 -11.27 -30.75 9.51
N CYS A 4 -11.66 -30.77 10.78
CA CYS A 4 -11.96 -29.57 11.56
C CYS A 4 -10.65 -28.80 11.80
N LEU A 5 -10.46 -27.66 11.14
CA LEU A 5 -9.37 -26.73 11.46
C LEU A 5 -9.66 -26.11 12.82
N GLN A 6 -8.94 -26.55 13.86
CA GLN A 6 -8.95 -25.91 15.17
C GLN A 6 -8.37 -24.49 15.04
N ARG A 7 -9.13 -23.51 15.53
CA ARG A 7 -8.64 -22.13 15.71
C ARG A 7 -7.47 -22.12 16.69
N PRO A 8 -6.33 -21.52 16.38
CA PRO A 8 -5.26 -21.36 17.34
C PRO A 8 -5.69 -20.40 18.46
N LEU A 9 -5.35 -20.75 19.68
CA LEU A 9 -5.51 -19.91 20.87
C LEU A 9 -4.66 -18.65 20.73
N ALA A 10 -5.23 -17.50 21.09
CA ALA A 10 -4.57 -16.21 21.05
C ALA A 10 -3.25 -16.20 21.84
N GLY A 11 -2.14 -15.77 21.24
CA GLY A 11 -1.01 -15.30 22.01
C GLY A 11 0.43 -15.67 21.61
N ASN A 12 0.71 -16.44 20.57
CA ASN A 12 2.10 -16.68 20.17
C ASN A 12 2.35 -16.27 18.73
N VAL A 13 2.96 -15.09 18.55
CA VAL A 13 3.58 -14.71 17.27
C VAL A 13 4.94 -15.42 17.22
N LEU A 14 5.04 -16.47 16.40
CA LEU A 14 6.30 -17.12 16.12
C LEU A 14 7.04 -16.29 15.05
N MET A 15 8.03 -15.51 15.49
CA MET A 15 8.95 -14.83 14.57
C MET A 15 9.96 -15.85 14.07
N ILE A 16 9.81 -16.29 12.82
CA ILE A 16 10.76 -17.18 12.18
C ILE A 16 11.83 -16.32 11.50
N ASN A 17 12.98 -16.15 12.15
CA ASN A 17 14.20 -15.70 11.48
C ASN A 17 14.73 -16.83 10.61
N LYS A 18 14.35 -16.89 9.33
CA LYS A 18 15.10 -17.65 8.34
C LYS A 18 16.25 -16.76 7.88
N GLY A 19 17.48 -17.18 8.20
CA GLY A 19 18.67 -16.66 7.55
C GLY A 19 18.61 -16.87 6.03
N ASP A 20 19.52 -16.21 5.29
CA ASP A 20 19.64 -16.18 3.82
C ASP A 20 19.67 -17.54 3.14
N GLU A 21 18.58 -18.31 3.20
CA GLU A 21 18.37 -19.42 2.28
C GLU A 21 17.80 -18.84 0.98
N ASP A 22 18.53 -18.97 -0.12
CA ASP A 22 18.05 -18.69 -1.46
C ASP A 22 16.67 -19.35 -1.63
N THR A 23 15.64 -18.56 -1.89
CA THR A 23 14.31 -19.12 -2.16
C THR A 23 14.41 -20.02 -3.38
N MET A 24 13.68 -21.14 -3.42
CA MET A 24 13.70 -22.08 -4.56
C MET A 24 13.44 -21.39 -5.91
N LEU A 25 12.71 -20.28 -5.91
CA LEU A 25 12.43 -19.47 -7.10
C LEU A 25 13.46 -18.34 -7.32
N GLY A 26 14.41 -18.12 -6.42
CA GLY A 26 15.41 -17.05 -6.53
C GLY A 26 14.82 -15.63 -6.39
N LEU A 27 13.70 -15.47 -5.69
CA LEU A 27 13.11 -14.15 -5.41
C LEU A 27 14.07 -13.32 -4.55
N LYS A 28 14.33 -12.07 -4.95
CA LYS A 28 15.20 -11.13 -4.24
C LYS A 28 14.43 -10.15 -3.37
N GLN A 29 13.40 -9.52 -3.93
CA GLN A 29 12.59 -8.49 -3.27
C GLN A 29 11.28 -8.27 -4.01
N VAL A 30 10.35 -7.54 -3.40
CA VAL A 30 9.20 -6.98 -4.13
C VAL A 30 9.74 -5.90 -5.08
N HIS A 31 9.50 -6.06 -6.39
CA HIS A 31 9.99 -5.10 -7.39
C HIS A 31 9.09 -3.86 -7.46
N HIS A 32 7.77 -4.06 -7.60
CA HIS A 32 6.76 -3.00 -7.57
C HIS A 32 5.39 -3.58 -7.24
N ILE A 33 4.45 -2.69 -6.95
CA ILE A 33 3.03 -2.97 -6.79
C ILE A 33 2.28 -2.16 -7.86
N ALA A 34 1.44 -2.83 -8.66
CA ALA A 34 0.65 -2.16 -9.69
C ALA A 34 -0.69 -1.69 -9.09
N ILE A 35 -1.03 -0.42 -9.31
CA ILE A 35 -2.25 0.22 -8.85
C ILE A 35 -3.00 0.79 -10.07
N ILE A 36 -4.30 0.51 -10.15
CA ILE A 36 -5.18 1.07 -11.18
C ILE A 36 -5.95 2.25 -10.58
N ALA A 37 -5.83 3.41 -11.21
CA ALA A 37 -6.53 4.63 -10.85
C ALA A 37 -7.71 4.89 -11.79
N THR A 38 -8.83 5.37 -11.25
CA THR A 38 -9.95 5.87 -12.06
C THR A 38 -9.65 7.23 -12.68
N ASP A 39 -8.95 8.10 -11.92
CA ASP A 39 -8.39 9.36 -12.39
C ASP A 39 -6.85 9.33 -12.21
N TYR A 40 -6.15 9.10 -13.31
CA TYR A 40 -4.69 8.98 -13.30
C TYR A 40 -4.00 10.27 -12.82
N ALA A 41 -4.49 11.44 -13.22
CA ALA A 41 -3.87 12.71 -12.85
C ALA A 41 -4.05 13.00 -11.36
N ALA A 42 -5.24 12.76 -10.82
CA ALA A 42 -5.52 12.90 -9.39
C ALA A 42 -4.68 11.93 -8.54
N SER A 43 -4.58 10.66 -8.95
CA SER A 43 -3.78 9.67 -8.23
C SER A 43 -2.28 9.96 -8.33
N LYS A 44 -1.79 10.39 -9.50
CA LYS A 44 -0.39 10.81 -9.65
C LYS A 44 -0.06 11.98 -8.71
N SER A 45 -0.91 13.01 -8.67
CA SER A 45 -0.72 14.15 -7.77
C SER A 45 -0.75 13.70 -6.30
N PHE A 46 -1.68 12.84 -5.93
CA PHE A 46 -1.75 12.30 -4.57
C PHE A 46 -0.44 11.59 -4.17
N TYR A 47 0.04 10.65 -4.97
CA TYR A 47 1.27 9.92 -4.64
C TYR A 47 2.52 10.81 -4.72
N CYS A 48 2.62 11.71 -5.71
CA CYS A 48 3.81 12.55 -5.88
C CYS A 48 3.81 13.78 -4.96
N ASP A 49 2.72 14.56 -4.96
CA ASP A 49 2.71 15.87 -4.31
C ASP A 49 2.39 15.75 -2.81
N ILE A 50 1.57 14.77 -2.40
CA ILE A 50 1.19 14.59 -1.00
C ILE A 50 2.06 13.53 -0.31
N LEU A 51 2.26 12.35 -0.92
CA LEU A 51 3.04 11.28 -0.29
C LEU A 51 4.55 11.34 -0.57
N GLY A 52 5.00 12.24 -1.47
CA GLY A 52 6.42 12.47 -1.73
C GLY A 52 7.08 11.44 -2.64
N PHE A 53 6.31 10.70 -3.45
CA PHE A 53 6.88 9.85 -4.49
C PHE A 53 7.48 10.69 -5.63
N THR A 54 8.49 10.14 -6.28
CA THR A 54 9.10 10.73 -7.47
C THR A 54 8.65 9.99 -8.72
N LEU A 55 8.11 10.71 -9.71
CA LEU A 55 7.80 10.15 -11.03
C LEU A 55 9.11 9.84 -11.76
N MET A 56 9.40 8.59 -12.03
CA MET A 56 10.58 8.13 -12.77
C MET A 56 10.36 8.14 -14.26
N SER A 57 9.21 7.63 -14.69
CA SER A 57 8.83 7.56 -16.09
C SER A 57 7.31 7.63 -16.24
N GLU A 58 6.84 8.11 -17.39
CA GLU A 58 5.42 8.21 -17.71
C GLU A 58 5.22 7.96 -19.20
N ALA A 59 4.21 7.18 -19.55
CA ALA A 59 3.86 6.90 -20.94
C ALA A 59 2.36 6.73 -21.12
N TYR A 60 1.81 7.30 -22.20
CA TYR A 60 0.47 6.96 -22.66
C TYR A 60 0.54 5.81 -23.67
N ARG A 61 -0.23 4.75 -23.41
CA ARG A 61 -0.29 3.55 -24.23
C ARG A 61 -1.57 3.59 -25.06
N ALA A 62 -1.45 4.11 -26.28
CA ALA A 62 -2.59 4.39 -27.16
C ALA A 62 -3.43 3.13 -27.49
N GLU A 63 -2.79 1.97 -27.63
CA GLU A 63 -3.45 0.70 -27.94
C GLU A 63 -4.35 0.19 -26.80
N ARG A 64 -4.22 0.75 -25.60
CA ARG A 64 -4.99 0.39 -24.39
C ARG A 64 -5.76 1.56 -23.80
N ASP A 65 -5.64 2.73 -24.43
CA ASP A 65 -6.17 3.99 -23.88
C ASP A 65 -5.84 4.14 -22.38
N SER A 66 -4.54 4.04 -22.05
CA SER A 66 -4.07 3.84 -20.68
C SER A 66 -2.78 4.61 -20.43
N TRP A 67 -2.75 5.37 -19.35
CA TRP A 67 -1.51 5.89 -18.79
C TRP A 67 -0.79 4.83 -17.97
N LYS A 68 0.53 4.92 -17.95
CA LYS A 68 1.43 4.16 -17.07
C LYS A 68 2.47 5.11 -16.50
N GLY A 69 2.59 5.15 -15.16
CA GLY A 69 3.62 5.91 -14.46
C GLY A 69 4.39 5.02 -13.50
N ASP A 70 5.71 5.15 -13.50
CA ASP A 70 6.60 4.46 -12.56
C ASP A 70 6.98 5.44 -11.45
N LEU A 71 6.62 5.11 -10.20
CA LEU A 71 6.83 5.97 -9.04
C LEU A 71 7.86 5.35 -8.08
N ALA A 72 8.81 6.18 -7.65
CA ALA A 72 9.84 5.81 -6.69
C ALA A 72 9.62 6.47 -5.33
N LEU A 73 9.91 5.74 -4.27
CA LEU A 73 10.02 6.25 -2.92
C LEU A 73 11.49 6.13 -2.46
N ASN A 74 12.09 7.25 -2.04
CA ASN A 74 13.51 7.30 -1.65
C ASN A 74 14.45 6.70 -2.73
N GLY A 75 14.16 6.96 -4.01
CA GLY A 75 14.95 6.48 -5.14
C GLY A 75 14.70 5.02 -5.52
N GLN A 76 13.86 4.29 -4.79
CA GLN A 76 13.51 2.90 -5.08
C GLN A 76 12.16 2.85 -5.81
N TYR A 77 12.10 2.13 -6.93
CA TYR A 77 10.85 1.88 -7.65
C TYR A 77 9.87 1.05 -6.79
N VAL A 78 8.68 1.57 -6.56
CA VAL A 78 7.70 0.95 -5.64
C VAL A 78 6.33 0.78 -6.27
N ILE A 79 5.82 1.79 -6.99
CA ILE A 79 4.47 1.77 -7.55
C ILE A 79 4.51 1.91 -9.07
N GLU A 80 3.76 1.04 -9.75
CA GLU A 80 3.40 1.15 -11.15
C GLU A 80 1.94 1.61 -11.22
N LEU A 81 1.73 2.91 -11.52
CA LEU A 81 0.41 3.51 -11.56
C LEU A 81 -0.18 3.43 -12.96
N PHE A 82 -1.39 2.90 -13.07
CA PHE A 82 -2.12 2.77 -14.34
C PHE A 82 -3.43 3.52 -14.32
N SER A 83 -3.89 3.91 -15.52
CA SER A 83 -5.31 4.10 -15.80
C SER A 83 -5.79 3.09 -16.84
N PHE A 84 -7.09 2.84 -16.86
CA PHE A 84 -7.77 2.08 -17.92
C PHE A 84 -9.13 2.71 -18.18
N PRO A 85 -9.71 2.52 -19.39
CA PRO A 85 -11.07 2.98 -19.65
C PRO A 85 -12.07 2.28 -18.71
N PHE A 86 -12.85 3.07 -17.96
CA PHE A 86 -13.96 2.60 -17.12
C PHE A 86 -13.60 1.45 -16.17
N PRO A 87 -12.55 1.54 -15.34
CA PRO A 87 -12.24 0.49 -14.41
C PRO A 87 -13.37 0.36 -13.37
N PRO A 88 -13.75 -0.86 -12.99
CA PRO A 88 -14.73 -1.03 -11.92
C PRO A 88 -14.15 -0.51 -10.59
N ALA A 89 -15.02 0.03 -9.75
CA ALA A 89 -14.62 0.49 -8.42
C ALA A 89 -14.01 -0.65 -7.60
N ARG A 90 -13.02 -0.32 -6.77
CA ARG A 90 -12.43 -1.27 -5.84
C ARG A 90 -13.50 -1.84 -4.88
N PRO A 91 -13.60 -3.16 -4.69
CA PRO A 91 -14.45 -3.74 -3.64
C PRO A 91 -13.86 -3.40 -2.26
N GLY A 92 -14.62 -2.68 -1.44
CA GLY A 92 -14.20 -2.25 -0.11
C GLY A 92 -14.69 -3.14 1.02
N HIS A 93 -16.00 -3.30 1.13
CA HIS A 93 -16.64 -4.10 2.16
C HIS A 93 -17.78 -4.95 1.57
N PRO A 94 -17.94 -6.24 2.02
CA PRO A 94 -16.98 -6.97 2.88
C PRO A 94 -15.61 -7.09 2.21
N GLU A 95 -14.56 -7.37 3.01
CA GLU A 95 -13.20 -7.51 2.51
C GLU A 95 -13.12 -8.62 1.47
N ALA A 96 -12.62 -8.25 0.28
CA ALA A 96 -12.40 -9.18 -0.82
C ALA A 96 -10.97 -9.73 -0.80
N CYS A 97 -10.78 -10.90 -1.41
CA CYS A 97 -9.45 -11.44 -1.64
C CYS A 97 -8.60 -10.49 -2.50
N GLY A 98 -7.30 -10.45 -2.24
CA GLY A 98 -6.33 -9.60 -2.95
C GLY A 98 -5.60 -8.65 -2.01
N LEU A 99 -5.02 -7.59 -2.56
CA LEU A 99 -4.32 -6.59 -1.78
C LEU A 99 -5.28 -5.86 -0.83
N ARG A 100 -5.12 -6.08 0.48
CA ARG A 100 -5.94 -5.41 1.50
C ARG A 100 -5.55 -3.95 1.65
N HIS A 101 -4.26 -3.69 1.89
CA HIS A 101 -3.68 -2.35 2.03
C HIS A 101 -2.20 -2.36 1.66
N LEU A 102 -1.62 -1.17 1.53
CA LEU A 102 -0.20 -0.94 1.40
C LEU A 102 0.28 -0.12 2.59
N ALA A 103 1.29 -0.60 3.30
CA ALA A 103 1.84 0.05 4.49
C ALA A 103 3.17 0.74 4.20
N PHE A 104 3.35 1.92 4.77
CA PHE A 104 4.59 2.69 4.76
C PHE A 104 5.08 2.91 6.19
N SER A 105 6.37 2.76 6.41
CA SER A 105 6.97 3.10 7.70
C SER A 105 7.27 4.60 7.80
N VAL A 106 7.08 5.15 8.99
CA VAL A 106 7.40 6.55 9.33
C VAL A 106 8.11 6.62 10.67
N ASP A 107 9.00 7.62 10.82
CA ASP A 107 9.69 7.85 12.08
C ASP A 107 8.84 8.65 13.08
N ASP A 108 7.96 9.53 12.58
CA ASP A 108 7.08 10.40 13.37
C ASP A 108 5.66 10.36 12.79
N LEU A 109 4.82 9.57 13.45
CA LEU A 109 3.45 9.34 13.02
C LEU A 109 2.57 10.60 13.18
N ASP A 110 2.78 11.39 14.26
CA ASP A 110 1.97 12.59 14.50
C ASP A 110 2.24 13.65 13.44
N ASN A 111 3.50 13.84 13.06
CA ASN A 111 3.87 14.77 11.99
C ASN A 111 3.36 14.30 10.62
N ALA A 112 3.42 12.99 10.34
CA ALA A 112 2.91 12.42 9.10
C ALA A 112 1.38 12.58 8.98
N VAL A 113 0.63 12.35 10.06
CA VAL A 113 -0.82 12.58 10.12
C VAL A 113 -1.15 14.06 9.91
N ALA A 114 -0.45 14.97 10.62
CA ALA A 114 -0.65 16.41 10.45
C ALA A 114 -0.41 16.87 9.01
N HIS A 115 0.61 16.31 8.33
CA HIS A 115 0.86 16.60 6.92
C HIS A 115 -0.29 16.13 6.00
N LEU A 116 -0.82 14.92 6.21
CA LEU A 116 -1.94 14.39 5.44
C LEU A 116 -3.20 15.24 5.64
N GLU A 117 -3.53 15.59 6.88
CA GLU A 117 -4.69 16.41 7.23
C GLU A 117 -4.59 17.83 6.64
N ALA A 118 -3.40 18.43 6.65
CA ALA A 118 -3.14 19.73 6.01
C ALA A 118 -3.37 19.69 4.48
N ASN A 119 -3.25 18.52 3.87
CA ASN A 119 -3.56 18.26 2.46
C ASN A 119 -4.97 17.66 2.25
N HIS A 120 -5.87 17.80 3.22
CA HIS A 120 -7.26 17.34 3.18
C HIS A 120 -7.41 15.81 3.02
N VAL A 121 -6.42 15.04 3.44
CA VAL A 121 -6.48 13.57 3.50
C VAL A 121 -6.87 13.15 4.92
N ASN A 122 -8.05 12.57 5.06
CA ASN A 122 -8.56 12.12 6.36
C ASN A 122 -7.84 10.85 6.82
N CYS A 123 -7.30 10.89 8.05
CA CYS A 123 -6.73 9.74 8.73
C CYS A 123 -7.73 9.13 9.73
N GLU A 124 -7.67 7.82 9.92
CA GLU A 124 -8.35 7.16 11.02
C GLU A 124 -7.67 7.52 12.36
N ALA A 125 -8.33 7.19 13.48
CA ALA A 125 -7.70 7.34 14.79
C ALA A 125 -6.43 6.48 14.89
N ILE A 126 -5.36 7.06 15.48
CA ILE A 126 -4.13 6.31 15.76
C ILE A 126 -4.43 5.17 16.71
N ARG A 127 -3.94 3.99 16.37
CA ARG A 127 -4.06 2.75 17.16
C ARG A 127 -2.67 2.23 17.51
N ILE A 128 -2.64 1.29 18.47
CA ILE A 128 -1.43 0.57 18.86
C ILE A 128 -1.61 -0.88 18.41
N ASP A 129 -0.62 -1.39 17.68
CA ASP A 129 -0.53 -2.80 17.34
C ASP A 129 -0.21 -3.61 18.62
N PRO A 130 -1.09 -4.51 19.06
CA PRO A 130 -0.89 -5.26 20.30
C PRO A 130 0.29 -6.24 20.24
N PHE A 131 0.81 -6.55 19.06
CA PHE A 131 1.92 -7.51 18.91
C PHE A 131 3.28 -6.83 18.91
N THR A 132 3.36 -5.61 18.39
CA THR A 132 4.63 -4.87 18.24
C THR A 132 4.74 -3.68 19.18
N ASN A 133 3.62 -3.26 19.78
CA ASN A 133 3.47 -2.04 20.57
C ASN A 133 3.83 -0.76 19.79
N LYS A 134 3.74 -0.81 18.46
CA LYS A 134 3.95 0.32 17.55
C LYS A 134 2.64 1.02 17.23
N ARG A 135 2.69 2.32 16.99
CA ARG A 135 1.54 3.11 16.59
C ARG A 135 1.33 3.02 15.09
N PHE A 136 0.08 3.05 14.66
CA PHE A 136 -0.28 3.06 13.24
C PHE A 136 -1.61 3.76 13.01
N THR A 137 -1.85 4.16 11.77
CA THR A 137 -3.14 4.68 11.31
C THR A 137 -3.38 4.32 9.85
N PHE A 138 -4.64 4.44 9.42
CA PHE A 138 -5.04 4.25 8.02
C PHE A 138 -5.58 5.54 7.42
N PHE A 139 -5.36 5.67 6.13
CA PHE A 139 -5.96 6.67 5.25
C PHE A 139 -6.24 6.00 3.90
N LYS A 140 -6.75 6.74 2.91
CA LYS A 140 -7.09 6.15 1.61
C LYS A 140 -6.49 6.96 0.48
N ASP A 141 -6.13 6.27 -0.59
CA ASP A 141 -5.86 6.92 -1.86
C ASP A 141 -7.16 7.42 -2.54
N PRO A 142 -7.10 8.15 -3.66
CA PRO A 142 -8.29 8.69 -4.34
C PRO A 142 -9.33 7.62 -4.74
N ASP A 143 -8.91 6.39 -4.99
CA ASP A 143 -9.78 5.26 -5.37
C ASP A 143 -10.19 4.38 -4.18
N GLY A 144 -9.83 4.77 -2.96
CA GLY A 144 -10.23 4.10 -1.74
C GLY A 144 -9.36 2.90 -1.37
N LEU A 145 -8.17 2.74 -1.98
CA LEU A 145 -7.18 1.78 -1.51
C LEU A 145 -6.72 2.19 -0.10
N PRO A 146 -6.90 1.32 0.93
CA PRO A 146 -6.37 1.63 2.24
C PRO A 146 -4.85 1.67 2.21
N LEU A 147 -4.31 2.75 2.75
CA LEU A 147 -2.88 2.96 2.99
C LEU A 147 -2.65 3.05 4.49
N GLU A 148 -1.55 2.52 4.96
CA GLU A 148 -1.20 2.49 6.38
C GLU A 148 0.09 3.27 6.62
N LEU A 149 0.10 4.10 7.66
CA LEU A 149 1.33 4.61 8.27
C LEU A 149 1.64 3.78 9.51
N TYR A 150 2.83 3.21 9.57
CA TYR A 150 3.30 2.37 10.66
C TYR A 150 4.59 2.98 11.25
N GLU A 151 4.55 3.32 12.53
CA GLU A 151 5.68 3.95 13.23
C GLU A 151 6.81 2.93 13.49
N GLN A 152 8.06 3.32 13.23
CA GLN A 152 9.24 2.47 13.47
C GLN A 152 9.80 2.57 14.87
#